data_a5000644052c93b4ec4b85a839272937
#
_entry.id   a5000644052c93b4ec4b85a839272937
#
_cell.length_a   1.000
_cell.length_b   1.000
_cell.length_c   1.000
_cell.angle_alpha   90.00
_cell.angle_beta   90.00
_cell.angle_gamma   90.00
#
_symmetry.space_group_name_H-M   'P 1'
#
loop_
_entity.id
_entity.type
_entity.pdbx_description
1 polymer ?
#
loop_
_entity_poly.entity_id
_entity_poly.type
_entity_poly.pdbx_seq_one_letter_code
_entity_poly.pdbx_strand_id
1 'polypeptide(L)'
;MTLVPIGGLCNRLRAILSIATTASSPSLAEAESLILWPVNADCAASWDDLFLPLPFENLTLRPCPFWHRPNIWRLRLNRLLHLPYVYSGNPLRAYDTALIRHITPQSALIQRIDTLSRSFTPHTIGLHIRRTDNSRAISVSTDDAFIRRIDALIDADPQVTFFLATDDDALRRHLVTRYAPRIHCQDIPAERHTLTGMQAAVVDLWTLARTTRIIGSHWSSFSSTAAEIGGIPFEECK
;
A
#
# COMPACT_ATOMS: atom_id res chain seq x y z
N MET A 1 6.51 14.46 19.17
CA MET A 1 6.47 15.01 17.78
C MET A 1 5.05 14.87 17.22
N THR A 2 4.62 15.79 16.33
CA THR A 2 3.32 15.63 15.64
C THR A 2 3.56 15.38 14.16
N LEU A 3 3.15 14.20 13.65
CA LEU A 3 3.23 13.83 12.25
C LEU A 3 1.85 13.94 11.57
N VAL A 4 1.80 14.62 10.43
CA VAL A 4 0.66 14.60 9.51
C VAL A 4 1.09 13.85 8.26
N PRO A 5 0.74 12.55 8.12
CA PRO A 5 1.13 11.77 6.96
C PRO A 5 0.36 12.23 5.73
N ILE A 6 1.07 12.41 4.61
CA ILE A 6 0.51 12.90 3.33
C ILE A 6 0.74 11.90 2.19
N GLY A 7 0.07 12.15 1.05
CA GLY A 7 0.11 11.25 -0.10
C GLY A 7 -0.77 10.01 0.05
N GLY A 8 -0.56 9.01 -0.78
CA GLY A 8 -1.34 7.77 -0.79
C GLY A 8 -1.05 6.86 0.40
N LEU A 9 -1.88 5.83 0.55
CA LEU A 9 -1.90 4.93 1.71
C LEU A 9 -0.51 4.40 2.11
N CYS A 10 0.22 3.77 1.19
CA CYS A 10 1.52 3.17 1.50
C CYS A 10 2.56 4.20 1.95
N ASN A 11 2.54 5.40 1.36
CA ASN A 11 3.42 6.48 1.79
C ASN A 11 3.13 6.91 3.23
N ARG A 12 1.85 7.02 3.59
CA ARG A 12 1.43 7.35 4.97
C ARG A 12 1.83 6.27 5.96
N LEU A 13 1.62 4.99 5.62
CA LEU A 13 2.02 3.86 6.47
C LEU A 13 3.53 3.89 6.73
N ARG A 14 4.35 4.08 5.70
CA ARG A 14 5.81 4.17 5.82
C ARG A 14 6.26 5.37 6.66
N ALA A 15 5.62 6.52 6.51
CA ALA A 15 5.93 7.69 7.34
C ALA A 15 5.63 7.41 8.82
N ILE A 16 4.50 6.78 9.14
CA ILE A 16 4.13 6.37 10.51
C ILE A 16 5.12 5.36 11.05
N LEU A 17 5.41 4.30 10.30
CA LEU A 17 6.31 3.22 10.74
C LEU A 17 7.74 3.73 10.98
N SER A 18 8.17 4.76 10.25
CA SER A 18 9.50 5.34 10.46
C SER A 18 9.70 6.02 11.82
N ILE A 19 8.62 6.25 12.57
CA ILE A 19 8.66 6.81 13.93
C ILE A 19 8.09 5.85 14.99
N ALA A 20 7.61 4.67 14.56
CA ALA A 20 7.19 3.60 15.46
C ALA A 20 8.39 3.00 16.19
N THR A 21 8.18 2.60 17.43
CA THR A 21 9.15 1.85 18.22
C THR A 21 8.51 0.58 18.74
N THR A 22 9.33 -0.43 18.95
CA THR A 22 8.93 -1.69 19.58
C THR A 22 9.75 -1.92 20.84
N ALA A 23 9.29 -2.81 21.70
CA ALA A 23 10.01 -3.19 22.92
C ALA A 23 11.44 -3.71 22.65
N SER A 24 11.70 -4.20 21.43
CA SER A 24 13.01 -4.68 20.99
C SER A 24 13.97 -3.57 20.52
N SER A 25 13.52 -2.32 20.44
CA SER A 25 14.35 -1.16 20.04
C SER A 25 14.24 0.01 21.02
N PRO A 26 14.67 -0.16 22.28
CA PRO A 26 14.42 0.81 23.35
C PRO A 26 15.18 2.13 23.19
N SER A 27 16.25 2.19 22.42
CA SER A 27 17.08 3.40 22.26
C SER A 27 16.38 4.57 21.55
N LEU A 28 15.17 4.38 21.04
CA LEU A 28 14.35 5.39 20.39
C LEU A 28 12.97 5.56 21.05
N ALA A 29 12.72 4.89 22.18
CA ALA A 29 11.44 4.78 22.86
C ALA A 29 10.95 6.06 23.56
N GLU A 30 11.70 7.16 23.52
CA GLU A 30 11.53 8.23 24.51
C GLU A 30 10.60 9.36 24.12
N ALA A 31 10.08 9.45 22.91
CA ALA A 31 9.18 10.54 22.57
C ALA A 31 7.85 10.03 22.04
N GLU A 32 6.81 10.21 22.85
CA GLU A 32 5.43 10.06 22.38
C GLU A 32 5.22 10.92 21.12
N SER A 33 4.62 10.30 20.11
CA SER A 33 4.34 10.95 18.85
C SER A 33 2.85 10.93 18.55
N LEU A 34 2.31 12.09 18.18
CA LEU A 34 0.93 12.25 17.77
C LEU A 34 0.84 12.12 16.24
N ILE A 35 0.01 11.22 15.76
CA ILE A 35 -0.33 11.07 14.34
C ILE A 35 -1.68 11.76 14.11
N LEU A 36 -1.71 12.74 13.22
CA LEU A 36 -2.95 13.37 12.78
C LEU A 36 -3.29 12.84 11.38
N TRP A 37 -4.22 11.88 11.30
CA TRP A 37 -4.58 11.23 10.04
C TRP A 37 -5.53 12.09 9.21
N PRO A 38 -5.11 12.62 8.03
CA PRO A 38 -5.98 13.44 7.20
C PRO A 38 -6.83 12.57 6.25
N VAL A 39 -8.13 12.79 6.22
CA VAL A 39 -9.02 12.27 5.18
C VAL A 39 -9.09 13.32 4.07
N ASN A 40 -8.65 12.96 2.86
CA ASN A 40 -8.58 13.84 1.69
C ASN A 40 -8.60 13.03 0.37
N ALA A 41 -8.44 13.71 -0.77
CA ALA A 41 -8.48 13.09 -2.09
C ALA A 41 -7.39 12.02 -2.32
N ASP A 42 -6.25 12.07 -1.58
CA ASP A 42 -5.21 11.04 -1.70
C ASP A 42 -5.52 9.78 -0.87
N CYS A 43 -6.41 9.91 0.13
CA CYS A 43 -6.86 8.83 1.00
C CYS A 43 -8.19 9.23 1.65
N ALA A 44 -9.29 8.82 1.05
CA ALA A 44 -10.64 9.20 1.43
C ALA A 44 -11.25 8.29 2.49
N ALA A 45 -10.42 7.76 3.40
CA ALA A 45 -10.84 6.91 4.51
C ALA A 45 -10.16 7.35 5.81
N SER A 46 -10.86 7.22 6.94
CA SER A 46 -10.24 7.32 8.25
C SER A 46 -9.36 6.11 8.53
N TRP A 47 -8.53 6.17 9.56
CA TRP A 47 -7.77 5.01 10.00
C TRP A 47 -8.68 3.86 10.41
N ASP A 48 -9.71 4.15 11.19
CA ASP A 48 -10.65 3.16 11.73
C ASP A 48 -11.54 2.51 10.66
N ASP A 49 -11.68 3.12 9.49
CA ASP A 49 -12.34 2.49 8.33
C ASP A 49 -11.49 1.39 7.69
N LEU A 50 -10.18 1.42 7.91
CA LEU A 50 -9.21 0.58 7.24
C LEU A 50 -8.52 -0.42 8.16
N PHE A 51 -8.17 0.00 9.40
CA PHE A 51 -7.28 -0.74 10.29
C PHE A 51 -7.80 -0.79 11.72
N LEU A 52 -7.37 -1.81 12.46
CA LEU A 52 -7.47 -1.86 13.91
C LEU A 52 -6.56 -0.79 14.56
N PRO A 53 -6.71 -0.49 15.86
CA PRO A 53 -5.83 0.44 16.55
C PRO A 53 -4.34 0.16 16.33
N LEU A 54 -3.53 1.23 16.25
CA LEU A 54 -2.07 1.12 16.08
C LEU A 54 -1.47 0.34 17.25
N PRO A 55 -0.65 -0.70 16.99
CA PRO A 55 -0.07 -1.55 18.03
C PRO A 55 1.27 -1.01 18.57
N PHE A 56 1.52 0.29 18.46
CA PHE A 56 2.78 0.91 18.90
C PHE A 56 2.54 1.87 20.06
N GLU A 57 3.09 1.55 21.24
CA GLU A 57 2.83 2.28 22.48
C GLU A 57 3.27 3.76 22.42
N ASN A 58 4.32 4.06 21.65
CA ASN A 58 4.81 5.43 21.48
C ASN A 58 3.99 6.28 20.50
N LEU A 59 2.94 5.72 19.86
CA LEU A 59 2.14 6.40 18.86
C LEU A 59 0.69 6.59 19.32
N THR A 60 0.23 7.81 19.32
CA THR A 60 -1.20 8.16 19.46
C THR A 60 -1.74 8.63 18.11
N LEU A 61 -2.79 8.00 17.60
CA LEU A 61 -3.42 8.39 16.35
C LEU A 61 -4.74 9.11 16.61
N ARG A 62 -4.95 10.22 15.91
CA ARG A 62 -6.20 10.99 15.94
C ARG A 62 -6.61 11.47 14.55
N PRO A 63 -7.91 11.74 14.31
CA PRO A 63 -8.34 12.43 13.10
C PRO A 63 -7.64 13.79 12.96
N CYS A 64 -7.25 14.13 11.74
CA CYS A 64 -6.60 15.41 11.47
C CYS A 64 -7.62 16.56 11.53
N PRO A 65 -7.51 17.51 12.45
CA PRO A 65 -8.39 18.67 12.51
C PRO A 65 -8.32 19.50 11.21
N PHE A 66 -9.39 20.21 10.89
CA PHE A 66 -9.48 21.00 9.67
C PHE A 66 -8.29 21.97 9.47
N TRP A 67 -7.86 22.64 10.56
CA TRP A 67 -6.73 23.58 10.52
C TRP A 67 -5.35 22.93 10.38
N HIS A 68 -5.23 21.61 10.51
CA HIS A 68 -4.00 20.85 10.24
C HIS A 68 -4.04 20.07 8.93
N ARG A 69 -5.15 20.11 8.20
CA ARG A 69 -5.23 19.42 6.90
C ARG A 69 -4.17 19.98 5.96
N PRO A 70 -3.40 19.10 5.28
CA PRO A 70 -2.32 19.52 4.41
C PRO A 70 -2.86 20.34 3.22
N ASN A 71 -2.30 21.52 3.02
CA ASN A 71 -2.44 22.31 1.80
C ASN A 71 -1.15 23.14 1.60
N ILE A 72 -0.94 23.64 0.37
CA ILE A 72 0.32 24.31 -0.01
C ILE A 72 0.66 25.50 0.90
N TRP A 73 -0.33 26.28 1.31
CA TRP A 73 -0.14 27.44 2.16
C TRP A 73 0.27 27.05 3.57
N ARG A 74 -0.34 26.02 4.15
CA ARG A 74 0.01 25.50 5.48
C ARG A 74 1.39 24.86 5.49
N LEU A 75 1.73 24.13 4.45
CA LEU A 75 3.07 23.54 4.30
C LEU A 75 4.13 24.65 4.25
N ARG A 76 3.89 25.73 3.49
CA ARG A 76 4.79 26.90 3.42
C ARG A 76 4.87 27.64 4.76
N LEU A 77 3.72 27.89 5.40
CA LEU A 77 3.66 28.56 6.70
C LEU A 77 4.34 27.74 7.78
N ASN A 78 4.10 26.42 7.83
CA ASN A 78 4.76 25.52 8.76
C ASN A 78 6.28 25.57 8.61
N ARG A 79 6.78 25.57 7.38
CA ARG A 79 8.21 25.69 7.09
C ARG A 79 8.78 27.06 7.52
N LEU A 80 8.03 28.13 7.26
CA LEU A 80 8.45 29.50 7.60
C LEU A 80 8.50 29.74 9.11
N LEU A 81 7.48 29.25 9.84
CA LEU A 81 7.33 29.49 11.28
C LEU A 81 7.97 28.39 12.15
N HIS A 82 8.59 27.36 11.55
CA HIS A 82 9.19 26.23 12.26
C HIS A 82 8.22 25.58 13.26
N LEU A 83 6.95 25.43 12.87
CA LEU A 83 5.94 24.83 13.74
C LEU A 83 6.28 23.35 14.03
N PRO A 84 5.87 22.80 15.17
CA PRO A 84 6.24 21.44 15.60
C PRO A 84 5.48 20.32 14.84
N TYR A 85 4.95 20.63 13.66
CA TYR A 85 4.24 19.68 12.80
C TYR A 85 5.12 19.23 11.65
N VAL A 86 5.22 17.92 11.46
CA VAL A 86 5.92 17.33 10.32
C VAL A 86 4.90 16.78 9.32
N TYR A 87 4.91 17.32 8.10
CA TYR A 87 4.12 16.80 7.00
C TYR A 87 5.02 15.91 6.13
N SER A 88 4.75 14.63 6.07
CA SER A 88 5.58 13.72 5.28
C SER A 88 4.78 12.61 4.59
N GLY A 89 5.12 12.35 3.31
CA GLY A 89 4.73 11.16 2.57
C GLY A 89 5.89 10.19 2.38
N ASN A 90 7.02 10.43 3.07
CA ASN A 90 8.20 9.57 3.05
C ASN A 90 8.61 9.21 4.48
N PRO A 91 9.33 8.11 4.68
CA PRO A 91 9.97 7.82 5.95
C PRO A 91 10.81 8.99 6.44
N LEU A 92 10.73 9.35 7.73
CA LEU A 92 11.52 10.42 8.35
C LEU A 92 12.93 9.92 8.72
N ARG A 93 13.06 8.62 8.90
CA ARG A 93 14.32 7.94 9.21
C ARG A 93 14.27 6.48 8.69
N ALA A 94 15.42 5.81 8.66
CA ALA A 94 15.46 4.38 8.43
C ALA A 94 14.69 3.64 9.54
N TYR A 95 13.98 2.59 9.19
CA TYR A 95 13.17 1.79 10.10
C TYR A 95 13.12 0.33 9.64
N ASP A 96 12.74 -0.55 10.56
CA ASP A 96 12.49 -1.96 10.20
C ASP A 96 11.17 -2.08 9.42
N THR A 97 11.26 -2.45 8.15
CA THR A 97 10.09 -2.61 7.28
C THR A 97 9.16 -3.73 7.75
N ALA A 98 9.65 -4.67 8.55
CA ALA A 98 8.81 -5.72 9.13
C ALA A 98 7.77 -5.19 10.12
N LEU A 99 7.92 -3.97 10.64
CA LEU A 99 6.93 -3.32 11.52
C LEU A 99 5.55 -3.23 10.87
N ILE A 100 5.47 -3.17 9.54
CA ILE A 100 4.19 -3.12 8.83
C ILE A 100 3.32 -4.35 9.08
N ARG A 101 3.90 -5.49 9.41
CA ARG A 101 3.18 -6.74 9.70
C ARG A 101 2.37 -6.69 10.99
N HIS A 102 2.63 -5.71 11.85
CA HIS A 102 1.83 -5.46 13.06
C HIS A 102 0.57 -4.65 12.76
N ILE A 103 0.47 -4.00 11.60
CA ILE A 103 -0.75 -3.29 11.20
C ILE A 103 -1.77 -4.30 10.70
N THR A 104 -2.93 -4.30 11.32
CA THR A 104 -4.01 -5.26 11.04
C THR A 104 -5.19 -4.54 10.36
N PRO A 105 -5.63 -4.97 9.17
CA PRO A 105 -6.86 -4.46 8.56
C PRO A 105 -8.09 -4.74 9.42
N GLN A 106 -9.17 -3.98 9.20
CA GLN A 106 -10.46 -4.24 9.81
C GLN A 106 -10.98 -5.65 9.46
N SER A 107 -11.70 -6.28 10.40
CA SER A 107 -12.15 -7.67 10.27
C SER A 107 -12.94 -7.96 8.99
N ALA A 108 -13.77 -7.03 8.55
CA ALA A 108 -14.51 -7.16 7.28
C ALA A 108 -13.58 -7.19 6.06
N LEU A 109 -12.47 -6.45 6.10
CA LEU A 109 -11.46 -6.46 5.02
C LEU A 109 -10.66 -7.76 5.05
N ILE A 110 -10.32 -8.27 6.24
CA ILE A 110 -9.65 -9.57 6.40
C ILE A 110 -10.50 -10.68 5.79
N GLN A 111 -11.81 -10.70 6.03
CA GLN A 111 -12.70 -11.71 5.42
C GLN A 111 -12.69 -11.67 3.88
N ARG A 112 -12.62 -10.47 3.29
CA ARG A 112 -12.46 -10.33 1.83
C ARG A 112 -11.11 -10.84 1.35
N ILE A 113 -10.02 -10.49 2.05
CA ILE A 113 -8.66 -10.97 1.76
C ILE A 113 -8.61 -12.49 1.84
N ASP A 114 -9.20 -13.10 2.89
CA ASP A 114 -9.26 -14.55 3.08
C ASP A 114 -10.04 -15.24 1.95
N THR A 115 -11.12 -14.62 1.50
CA THR A 115 -11.92 -15.14 0.39
C THR A 115 -11.14 -15.14 -0.92
N LEU A 116 -10.47 -14.04 -1.25
CA LEU A 116 -9.67 -13.89 -2.48
C LEU A 116 -8.45 -14.82 -2.48
N SER A 117 -7.79 -14.97 -1.35
CA SER A 117 -6.57 -15.79 -1.24
C SER A 117 -6.83 -17.28 -0.96
N ARG A 118 -8.09 -17.70 -0.80
CA ARG A 118 -8.44 -19.11 -0.49
C ARG A 118 -7.92 -20.12 -1.51
N SER A 119 -7.88 -19.73 -2.78
CA SER A 119 -7.42 -20.55 -3.88
C SER A 119 -5.92 -20.44 -4.17
N PHE A 120 -5.17 -19.65 -3.39
CA PHE A 120 -3.75 -19.47 -3.62
C PHE A 120 -2.98 -20.76 -3.32
N THR A 121 -1.97 -21.01 -4.16
CA THR A 121 -1.07 -22.15 -4.08
C THR A 121 0.37 -21.65 -4.04
N PRO A 122 1.37 -22.52 -3.84
CA PRO A 122 2.78 -22.15 -4.00
C PRO A 122 3.15 -21.63 -5.40
N HIS A 123 2.26 -21.75 -6.38
CA HIS A 123 2.41 -21.25 -7.74
C HIS A 123 1.73 -19.90 -7.97
N THR A 124 1.12 -19.29 -6.94
CA THR A 124 0.40 -18.02 -7.10
C THR A 124 1.34 -16.83 -6.96
N ILE A 125 1.43 -16.01 -8.00
CA ILE A 125 2.28 -14.81 -8.10
C ILE A 125 1.40 -13.56 -8.05
N GLY A 126 1.79 -12.54 -7.26
CA GLY A 126 1.15 -11.24 -7.24
C GLY A 126 1.60 -10.37 -8.42
N LEU A 127 0.65 -9.77 -9.13
CA LEU A 127 0.87 -8.77 -10.16
C LEU A 127 0.31 -7.43 -9.69
N HIS A 128 1.15 -6.39 -9.60
CA HIS A 128 0.67 -5.03 -9.34
C HIS A 128 1.04 -4.09 -10.47
N ILE A 129 0.04 -3.62 -11.21
CA ILE A 129 0.22 -2.80 -12.41
C ILE A 129 -0.40 -1.41 -12.19
N ARG A 130 0.46 -0.38 -12.16
CA ARG A 130 0.04 1.01 -11.95
C ARG A 130 -0.02 1.77 -13.25
N ARG A 131 -1.17 2.46 -13.53
CA ARG A 131 -1.44 3.14 -14.81
C ARG A 131 -1.95 4.58 -14.71
N THR A 132 -2.45 5.03 -13.54
CA THR A 132 -3.20 6.29 -13.52
C THR A 132 -2.34 7.54 -13.31
N ASP A 133 -1.40 7.56 -12.36
CA ASP A 133 -0.77 8.81 -11.90
C ASP A 133 0.76 8.81 -11.84
N ASN A 134 1.40 7.73 -12.25
CA ASN A 134 2.85 7.59 -12.23
C ASN A 134 3.39 7.39 -13.66
N SER A 135 3.62 8.49 -14.39
CA SER A 135 4.13 8.45 -15.77
C SER A 135 5.45 7.68 -15.89
N ARG A 136 6.32 7.73 -14.88
CA ARG A 136 7.58 6.98 -14.88
C ARG A 136 7.36 5.48 -14.69
N ALA A 137 6.41 5.08 -13.85
CA ALA A 137 6.04 3.67 -13.73
C ALA A 137 5.49 3.14 -15.06
N ILE A 138 4.63 3.92 -15.72
CA ILE A 138 4.00 3.55 -17.00
C ILE A 138 5.05 3.41 -18.11
N SER A 139 6.00 4.34 -18.22
CA SER A 139 7.01 4.33 -19.29
C SER A 139 8.05 3.21 -19.15
N VAL A 140 8.36 2.79 -17.91
CA VAL A 140 9.32 1.72 -17.65
C VAL A 140 8.66 0.36 -17.64
N SER A 141 7.54 0.23 -16.95
CA SER A 141 6.78 -1.03 -16.80
C SER A 141 5.58 -1.04 -17.72
N THR A 142 5.82 -1.22 -19.02
CA THR A 142 4.75 -1.19 -20.04
C THR A 142 3.81 -2.40 -19.96
N ASP A 143 2.63 -2.32 -20.59
CA ASP A 143 1.71 -3.47 -20.69
C ASP A 143 2.37 -4.65 -21.37
N ASP A 144 3.12 -4.39 -22.45
CA ASP A 144 3.86 -5.42 -23.18
C ASP A 144 4.94 -6.09 -22.31
N ALA A 145 5.59 -5.35 -21.40
CA ALA A 145 6.55 -5.95 -20.48
C ALA A 145 5.86 -6.92 -19.51
N PHE A 146 4.69 -6.55 -18.96
CA PHE A 146 3.90 -7.45 -18.13
C PHE A 146 3.39 -8.66 -18.92
N ILE A 147 2.86 -8.45 -20.11
CA ILE A 147 2.37 -9.54 -20.98
C ILE A 147 3.50 -10.53 -21.27
N ARG A 148 4.66 -10.07 -21.74
CA ARG A 148 5.83 -10.94 -21.97
C ARG A 148 6.25 -11.70 -20.70
N ARG A 149 6.21 -11.01 -19.54
CA ARG A 149 6.58 -11.64 -18.28
C ARG A 149 5.58 -12.72 -17.85
N ILE A 150 4.28 -12.47 -18.00
CA ILE A 150 3.21 -13.44 -17.72
C ILE A 150 3.37 -14.66 -18.65
N ASP A 151 3.52 -14.42 -19.96
CA ASP A 151 3.67 -15.49 -20.95
C ASP A 151 4.88 -16.39 -20.61
N ALA A 152 6.03 -15.80 -20.31
CA ALA A 152 7.25 -16.53 -19.91
C ALA A 152 7.08 -17.33 -18.60
N LEU A 153 6.28 -16.84 -17.67
CA LEU A 153 6.00 -17.56 -16.42
C LEU A 153 5.05 -18.74 -16.65
N ILE A 154 4.08 -18.59 -17.54
CA ILE A 154 3.16 -19.69 -17.91
C ILE A 154 3.93 -20.79 -18.65
N ASP A 155 4.87 -20.42 -19.53
CA ASP A 155 5.70 -21.38 -20.25
C ASP A 155 6.64 -22.15 -19.30
N ALA A 156 7.15 -21.48 -18.25
CA ALA A 156 8.05 -22.08 -17.26
C ALA A 156 7.33 -22.95 -16.24
N ASP A 157 6.09 -22.59 -15.86
CA ASP A 157 5.27 -23.30 -14.87
C ASP A 157 3.81 -23.36 -15.32
N PRO A 158 3.36 -24.52 -15.87
CA PRO A 158 1.96 -24.70 -16.27
C PRO A 158 0.93 -24.57 -15.15
N GLN A 159 1.34 -24.60 -13.88
CA GLN A 159 0.45 -24.46 -12.72
C GLN A 159 0.37 -23.02 -12.22
N VAL A 160 1.16 -22.09 -12.77
CA VAL A 160 1.19 -20.71 -12.31
C VAL A 160 -0.18 -20.05 -12.42
N THR A 161 -0.53 -19.36 -11.35
CA THR A 161 -1.71 -18.47 -11.28
C THR A 161 -1.28 -17.10 -10.80
N PHE A 162 -2.14 -16.10 -10.99
CA PHE A 162 -1.81 -14.72 -10.67
C PHE A 162 -2.94 -14.06 -9.88
N PHE A 163 -2.58 -13.26 -8.88
CA PHE A 163 -3.49 -12.28 -8.31
C PHE A 163 -3.12 -10.91 -8.85
N LEU A 164 -4.06 -10.26 -9.55
CA LEU A 164 -3.87 -8.97 -10.20
C LEU A 164 -4.49 -7.84 -9.37
N ALA A 165 -3.67 -6.84 -9.01
CA ALA A 165 -4.10 -5.55 -8.52
C ALA A 165 -3.68 -4.46 -9.52
N THR A 166 -4.63 -3.65 -9.98
CA THR A 166 -4.37 -2.53 -10.91
C THR A 166 -5.39 -1.42 -10.70
N ASP A 167 -4.96 -0.21 -10.98
CA ASP A 167 -5.78 1.00 -10.96
C ASP A 167 -6.38 1.33 -12.36
N ASP A 168 -6.24 0.43 -13.34
CA ASP A 168 -6.79 0.54 -14.70
C ASP A 168 -7.78 -0.60 -14.97
N ASP A 169 -9.06 -0.27 -15.06
CA ASP A 169 -10.12 -1.23 -15.27
C ASP A 169 -10.14 -1.83 -16.70
N ALA A 170 -9.69 -1.09 -17.70
CA ALA A 170 -9.59 -1.62 -19.07
C ALA A 170 -8.48 -2.65 -19.17
N LEU A 171 -7.31 -2.37 -18.58
CA LEU A 171 -6.21 -3.33 -18.50
C LEU A 171 -6.60 -4.56 -17.68
N ARG A 172 -7.30 -4.37 -16.55
CA ARG A 172 -7.81 -5.47 -15.73
C ARG A 172 -8.64 -6.44 -16.56
N ARG A 173 -9.67 -5.94 -17.26
CA ARG A 173 -10.54 -6.75 -18.14
C ARG A 173 -9.75 -7.43 -19.24
N HIS A 174 -8.83 -6.73 -19.86
CA HIS A 174 -7.98 -7.29 -20.93
C HIS A 174 -7.17 -8.49 -20.42
N LEU A 175 -6.45 -8.34 -19.32
CA LEU A 175 -5.60 -9.40 -18.77
C LEU A 175 -6.42 -10.57 -18.22
N VAL A 176 -7.54 -10.31 -17.53
CA VAL A 176 -8.44 -11.37 -17.05
C VAL A 176 -8.98 -12.18 -18.22
N THR A 177 -9.43 -11.54 -19.30
CA THR A 177 -9.93 -12.24 -20.50
C THR A 177 -8.83 -13.06 -21.19
N ARG A 178 -7.64 -12.47 -21.35
CA ARG A 178 -6.51 -13.10 -22.05
C ARG A 178 -6.00 -14.34 -21.33
N TYR A 179 -5.96 -14.31 -20.00
CA TYR A 179 -5.30 -15.32 -19.17
C TYR A 179 -6.27 -16.14 -18.31
N ALA A 180 -7.57 -16.08 -18.57
CA ALA A 180 -8.53 -16.94 -17.87
C ALA A 180 -8.16 -18.43 -18.01
N PRO A 181 -8.32 -19.26 -16.98
CA PRO A 181 -8.75 -18.95 -15.60
C PRO A 181 -7.59 -18.66 -14.64
N ARG A 182 -6.39 -18.29 -15.13
CA ARG A 182 -5.17 -18.16 -14.32
C ARG A 182 -5.07 -16.85 -13.53
N ILE A 183 -5.79 -15.79 -13.95
CA ILE A 183 -5.78 -14.50 -13.26
C ILE A 183 -7.02 -14.36 -12.38
N HIS A 184 -6.76 -14.05 -11.11
CA HIS A 184 -7.75 -13.67 -10.12
C HIS A 184 -7.57 -12.20 -9.74
N CYS A 185 -8.65 -11.48 -9.52
CA CYS A 185 -8.65 -10.10 -9.04
C CYS A 185 -9.92 -9.83 -8.24
N GLN A 186 -9.96 -8.73 -7.50
CA GLN A 186 -11.22 -8.28 -6.92
C GLN A 186 -12.05 -7.48 -7.93
N ASP A 187 -13.39 -7.41 -7.69
CA ASP A 187 -14.31 -6.69 -8.58
C ASP A 187 -14.40 -5.18 -8.28
N ILE A 188 -13.99 -4.76 -7.07
CA ILE A 188 -14.08 -3.37 -6.62
C ILE A 188 -12.79 -2.64 -7.00
N PRO A 189 -12.86 -1.54 -7.76
CA PRO A 189 -11.68 -0.77 -8.13
C PRO A 189 -11.08 -0.05 -6.91
N ALA A 190 -9.75 -0.04 -6.85
CA ALA A 190 -8.97 0.64 -5.80
C ALA A 190 -8.84 2.14 -6.09
N GLU A 191 -9.87 2.91 -5.77
CA GLU A 191 -9.94 4.36 -5.97
C GLU A 191 -9.60 5.12 -4.67
N ARG A 192 -8.62 6.05 -4.71
CA ARG A 192 -8.17 6.79 -3.50
C ARG A 192 -9.19 7.77 -2.95
N HIS A 193 -10.06 8.29 -3.80
CA HIS A 193 -10.99 9.38 -3.47
C HIS A 193 -12.34 8.89 -2.93
N THR A 194 -12.52 7.58 -2.77
CA THR A 194 -13.70 6.98 -2.16
C THR A 194 -13.34 6.07 -0.99
N LEU A 195 -14.20 5.96 0.00
CA LEU A 195 -14.04 5.03 1.11
C LEU A 195 -13.95 3.58 0.62
N THR A 196 -14.89 3.18 -0.25
CA THR A 196 -14.94 1.83 -0.80
C THR A 196 -13.67 1.49 -1.60
N GLY A 197 -13.17 2.43 -2.38
CA GLY A 197 -11.93 2.27 -3.13
C GLY A 197 -10.69 2.19 -2.24
N MET A 198 -10.66 2.93 -1.12
CA MET A 198 -9.58 2.81 -0.14
C MET A 198 -9.61 1.46 0.59
N GLN A 199 -10.80 0.96 0.92
CA GLN A 199 -10.97 -0.39 1.45
C GLN A 199 -10.52 -1.46 0.44
N ALA A 200 -10.87 -1.28 -0.84
CA ALA A 200 -10.40 -2.15 -1.91
C ALA A 200 -8.87 -2.11 -2.05
N ALA A 201 -8.24 -0.93 -1.92
CA ALA A 201 -6.78 -0.82 -1.93
C ALA A 201 -6.12 -1.58 -0.76
N VAL A 202 -6.70 -1.57 0.44
CA VAL A 202 -6.23 -2.40 1.56
C VAL A 202 -6.39 -3.88 1.25
N VAL A 203 -7.52 -4.28 0.69
CA VAL A 203 -7.75 -5.68 0.30
C VAL A 203 -6.73 -6.13 -0.75
N ASP A 204 -6.47 -5.35 -1.80
CA ASP A 204 -5.45 -5.67 -2.81
C ASP A 204 -4.06 -5.79 -2.18
N LEU A 205 -3.68 -4.83 -1.33
CA LEU A 205 -2.36 -4.77 -0.72
C LEU A 205 -2.06 -6.02 0.12
N TRP A 206 -3.01 -6.40 0.99
CA TRP A 206 -2.88 -7.59 1.85
C TRP A 206 -3.10 -8.91 1.11
N THR A 207 -3.87 -8.93 0.02
CA THR A 207 -4.02 -10.13 -0.80
C THR A 207 -2.74 -10.38 -1.62
N LEU A 208 -2.12 -9.34 -2.20
CA LEU A 208 -0.79 -9.43 -2.83
C LEU A 208 0.25 -9.99 -1.87
N ALA A 209 0.23 -9.56 -0.60
CA ALA A 209 1.14 -10.03 0.44
C ALA A 209 1.03 -11.53 0.76
N ARG A 210 -0.03 -12.19 0.33
CA ARG A 210 -0.25 -13.65 0.51
C ARG A 210 0.21 -14.49 -0.67
N THR A 211 0.73 -13.88 -1.71
CA THR A 211 1.29 -14.57 -2.86
C THR A 211 2.74 -15.01 -2.57
N THR A 212 3.34 -15.80 -3.44
CA THR A 212 4.71 -16.30 -3.24
C THR A 212 5.78 -15.27 -3.54
N ARG A 213 5.50 -14.34 -4.44
CA ARG A 213 6.32 -13.17 -4.79
C ARG A 213 5.47 -12.16 -5.53
N ILE A 214 5.98 -10.93 -5.64
CA ILE A 214 5.27 -9.85 -6.34
C ILE A 214 6.12 -9.39 -7.53
N ILE A 215 5.46 -9.26 -8.69
CA ILE A 215 5.98 -8.56 -9.87
C ILE A 215 5.17 -7.28 -10.00
N GLY A 216 5.84 -6.14 -9.89
CA GLY A 216 5.14 -4.85 -9.82
C GLY A 216 5.75 -3.77 -10.69
N SER A 217 4.99 -2.71 -10.88
CA SER A 217 5.44 -1.54 -11.62
C SER A 217 6.63 -0.86 -10.95
N HIS A 218 7.57 -0.39 -11.76
CA HIS A 218 8.71 0.40 -11.34
C HIS A 218 8.29 1.58 -10.46
N TRP A 219 9.05 1.87 -9.42
CA TRP A 219 8.82 2.97 -8.49
C TRP A 219 7.41 3.00 -7.83
N SER A 220 6.80 1.86 -7.64
CA SER A 220 5.53 1.76 -6.93
C SER A 220 5.73 1.38 -5.47
N SER A 221 5.44 2.32 -4.57
CA SER A 221 5.43 2.02 -3.13
C SER A 221 4.38 0.97 -2.74
N PHE A 222 3.35 0.79 -3.54
CA PHE A 222 2.31 -0.21 -3.28
C PHE A 222 2.87 -1.64 -3.40
N SER A 223 3.59 -1.95 -4.48
CA SER A 223 4.20 -3.27 -4.70
C SER A 223 5.20 -3.62 -3.61
N SER A 224 6.11 -2.68 -3.29
CA SER A 224 7.14 -2.93 -2.27
C SER A 224 6.54 -3.02 -0.86
N THR A 225 5.49 -2.24 -0.56
CA THR A 225 4.79 -2.35 0.73
C THR A 225 4.06 -3.70 0.87
N ALA A 226 3.41 -4.20 -0.20
CA ALA A 226 2.81 -5.54 -0.19
C ALA A 226 3.87 -6.63 0.08
N ALA A 227 5.04 -6.53 -0.54
CA ALA A 227 6.14 -7.46 -0.30
C ALA A 227 6.68 -7.38 1.13
N GLU A 228 6.79 -6.19 1.71
CA GLU A 228 7.16 -5.95 3.11
C GLU A 228 6.14 -6.60 4.09
N ILE A 229 4.83 -6.47 3.82
CA ILE A 229 3.77 -7.11 4.60
C ILE A 229 3.91 -8.64 4.55
N GLY A 230 4.07 -9.21 3.36
CA GLY A 230 4.18 -10.66 3.18
C GLY A 230 5.53 -11.25 3.57
N GLY A 231 6.58 -10.44 3.64
CA GLY A 231 7.96 -10.92 3.75
C GLY A 231 8.39 -11.74 2.55
N ILE A 232 7.91 -11.39 1.38
CA ILE A 232 8.08 -12.13 0.13
C ILE A 232 8.94 -11.32 -0.87
N PRO A 233 9.56 -11.99 -1.85
CA PRO A 233 10.33 -11.32 -2.88
C PRO A 233 9.52 -10.34 -3.71
N PHE A 234 10.15 -9.22 -4.10
CA PHE A 234 9.61 -8.22 -5.02
C PHE A 234 10.54 -8.05 -6.21
N GLU A 235 9.96 -8.06 -7.41
CA GLU A 235 10.63 -7.83 -8.69
C GLU A 235 9.93 -6.70 -9.43
N GLU A 236 10.69 -5.72 -9.95
CA GLU A 236 10.14 -4.71 -10.85
C GLU A 236 10.04 -5.27 -12.27
N CYS A 237 8.87 -5.14 -12.90
CA CYS A 237 8.65 -5.47 -14.30
C CYS A 237 9.21 -4.34 -15.19
N LYS A 238 10.18 -4.68 -16.03
CA LYS A 238 10.86 -3.74 -16.97
C LYS A 238 10.91 -4.31 -18.38
#